data_0be92a949c10e087abfdfa5c0e3eb845
#
_entry.id   0be92a949c10e087abfdfa5c0e3eb845
#
_cell.length_a   1.000
_cell.length_b   1.000
_cell.length_c   1.000
_cell.angle_alpha   90.00
_cell.angle_beta   90.00
_cell.angle_gamma   90.00
#
_symmetry.space_group_name_H-M   'P 1'
#
loop_
_entity.id
_entity.type
_entity.pdbx_description
1 polymer ?
#
loop_
_entity_poly.entity_id
_entity_poly.type
_entity_poly.pdbx_seq_one_letter_code
_entity_poly.pdbx_strand_id
1 'polypeptide(L)'
;MTRFLMLSLAFLLATSAISQNTNLSDYSYVIVPEQFDFQKGQDQYQINSMTQFYFEKYGFNAYLADSAPNANRCNGLYADVEELKSLFGTKLQVVLKDCNNKEIYRGQEGKSKYKEYDKSYQDALRKSFNSIEALHVKQKDVVILNNEIANVKVSEDAKINSAMDELTKPKVSRVSGNLLPDAKFSNYSNSGKTYLLRKTAEGYSLYEESASAADGLLLKGKIIVMDKVVKYMDTSGNVADASFDPSGNLIIKVAGDTIVYKSED
;
A
#
# COMPACT_ATOMS: atom_id res chain seq x y z
N MET A 1 -25.65 -57.03 2.17
CA MET A 1 -26.08 -55.63 1.93
C MET A 1 -25.38 -54.64 2.84
N THR A 2 -25.23 -54.85 4.13
CA THR A 2 -24.56 -53.93 5.08
C THR A 2 -23.09 -53.62 4.77
N ARG A 3 -22.30 -54.56 4.23
CA ARG A 3 -20.90 -54.34 3.87
C ARG A 3 -20.72 -53.39 2.65
N PHE A 4 -21.63 -53.44 1.69
CA PHE A 4 -21.63 -52.53 0.53
C PHE A 4 -22.05 -51.10 0.94
N LEU A 5 -22.97 -50.98 1.90
CA LEU A 5 -23.40 -49.68 2.42
C LEU A 5 -22.29 -48.97 3.17
N MET A 6 -21.49 -49.70 3.96
CA MET A 6 -20.32 -49.15 4.68
C MET A 6 -19.21 -48.71 3.71
N LEU A 7 -18.96 -49.46 2.62
CA LEU A 7 -17.99 -49.08 1.60
C LEU A 7 -18.42 -47.83 0.81
N SER A 8 -19.70 -47.66 0.49
CA SER A 8 -20.21 -46.48 -0.18
C SER A 8 -20.16 -45.25 0.70
N LEU A 9 -20.43 -45.40 2.01
CA LEU A 9 -20.33 -44.30 2.97
C LEU A 9 -18.88 -43.84 3.18
N ALA A 10 -17.91 -44.77 3.20
CA ALA A 10 -16.49 -44.44 3.28
C ALA A 10 -15.97 -43.71 2.04
N PHE A 11 -16.50 -44.00 0.84
CA PHE A 11 -16.13 -43.31 -0.40
C PHE A 11 -16.69 -41.88 -0.49
N LEU A 12 -17.86 -41.61 0.11
CA LEU A 12 -18.45 -40.28 0.20
C LEU A 12 -17.70 -39.33 1.14
N LEU A 13 -16.96 -39.84 2.13
CA LEU A 13 -16.17 -39.06 3.07
C LEU A 13 -14.77 -38.70 2.55
N ALA A 14 -14.31 -39.33 1.46
CA ALA A 14 -12.97 -39.12 0.91
C ALA A 14 -12.87 -37.95 -0.09
N THR A 15 -13.98 -37.28 -0.42
CA THR A 15 -13.96 -36.13 -1.38
C THR A 15 -13.75 -34.79 -0.75
N SER A 16 -13.41 -34.73 0.54
CA SER A 16 -13.21 -33.48 1.23
C SER A 16 -11.73 -33.04 1.20
N ALA A 17 -11.50 -31.88 0.67
CA ALA A 17 -10.32 -31.05 0.87
C ALA A 17 -9.11 -31.31 -0.04
N ILE A 18 -9.26 -31.02 -1.33
CA ILE A 18 -8.18 -30.31 -1.99
C ILE A 18 -8.42 -28.81 -1.70
N SER A 19 -8.16 -28.39 -0.47
CA SER A 19 -7.93 -27.00 -0.17
C SER A 19 -6.57 -26.67 -0.81
N GLN A 20 -6.57 -26.10 -2.00
CA GLN A 20 -5.40 -25.45 -2.54
C GLN A 20 -5.11 -24.29 -1.58
N ASN A 21 -4.16 -24.52 -0.69
CA ASN A 21 -3.69 -23.52 0.27
C ASN A 21 -2.90 -22.46 -0.53
N THR A 22 -3.61 -21.58 -1.24
CA THR A 22 -3.00 -20.49 -1.99
C THR A 22 -2.46 -19.51 -0.95
N ASN A 23 -1.14 -19.43 -0.84
CA ASN A 23 -0.49 -18.54 0.10
C ASN A 23 -0.62 -17.10 -0.41
N LEU A 24 -1.31 -16.24 0.34
CA LEU A 24 -1.49 -14.83 -0.02
C LEU A 24 -0.15 -14.08 -0.11
N SER A 25 0.91 -14.59 0.51
CA SER A 25 2.27 -14.05 0.39
C SER A 25 2.93 -14.30 -0.98
N ASP A 26 2.36 -15.17 -1.82
CA ASP A 26 2.88 -15.40 -3.17
C ASP A 26 2.52 -14.28 -4.14
N TYR A 27 1.49 -13.50 -3.82
CA TYR A 27 1.12 -12.30 -4.54
C TYR A 27 1.96 -11.12 -4.08
N SER A 28 2.20 -10.16 -4.99
CA SER A 28 3.07 -9.02 -4.73
C SER A 28 2.31 -7.78 -4.27
N TYR A 29 1.01 -7.68 -4.55
CA TYR A 29 0.22 -6.50 -4.19
C TYR A 29 -1.28 -6.80 -4.10
N VAL A 30 -2.05 -5.85 -3.55
CA VAL A 30 -3.52 -5.85 -3.51
C VAL A 30 -4.04 -4.55 -4.10
N ILE A 31 -5.01 -4.64 -5.01
CA ILE A 31 -5.74 -3.48 -5.53
C ILE A 31 -7.07 -3.38 -4.79
N VAL A 32 -7.33 -2.20 -4.22
CA VAL A 32 -8.59 -1.83 -3.60
C VAL A 32 -9.35 -0.92 -4.57
N PRO A 33 -10.59 -1.22 -4.95
CA PRO A 33 -11.36 -0.36 -5.82
C PRO A 33 -11.69 0.96 -5.10
N GLU A 34 -12.01 2.01 -5.84
CA GLU A 34 -12.41 3.30 -5.27
C GLU A 34 -13.83 3.31 -4.70
N GLN A 35 -14.62 2.32 -5.11
CA GLN A 35 -15.98 2.12 -4.65
C GLN A 35 -16.32 0.63 -4.66
N PHE A 36 -16.91 0.13 -3.57
CA PHE A 36 -17.49 -1.20 -3.49
C PHE A 36 -18.96 -1.18 -3.92
N ASP A 37 -19.50 -2.31 -4.35
CA ASP A 37 -20.87 -2.41 -4.92
C ASP A 37 -21.99 -1.89 -4.01
N PHE A 38 -21.85 -1.99 -2.70
CA PHE A 38 -22.85 -1.51 -1.75
C PHE A 38 -22.83 0.01 -1.50
N GLN A 39 -21.76 0.69 -1.92
CA GLN A 39 -21.57 2.13 -1.69
C GLN A 39 -22.29 2.96 -2.76
N LYS A 40 -22.80 4.13 -2.36
CA LYS A 40 -23.45 5.09 -3.25
C LYS A 40 -22.50 6.09 -3.90
N GLY A 41 -21.24 6.13 -3.45
CA GLY A 41 -20.18 7.00 -3.96
C GLY A 41 -18.82 6.50 -3.57
N GLN A 42 -17.78 7.08 -4.19
CA GLN A 42 -16.38 6.75 -3.91
C GLN A 42 -16.06 6.96 -2.44
N ASP A 43 -15.32 6.01 -1.89
CA ASP A 43 -14.83 5.99 -0.51
C ASP A 43 -15.88 6.36 0.55
N GLN A 44 -17.16 6.00 0.31
CA GLN A 44 -18.23 6.29 1.24
C GLN A 44 -17.91 5.69 2.62
N TYR A 45 -18.05 6.49 3.68
CA TYR A 45 -17.67 6.16 5.06
C TYR A 45 -16.17 5.82 5.23
N GLN A 46 -15.30 6.23 4.29
CA GLN A 46 -13.85 5.94 4.26
C GLN A 46 -13.51 4.43 4.18
N ILE A 47 -14.43 3.62 3.65
CA ILE A 47 -14.27 2.17 3.66
C ILE A 47 -13.15 1.71 2.72
N ASN A 48 -12.95 2.36 1.56
CA ASN A 48 -11.90 1.98 0.61
C ASN A 48 -10.52 2.40 1.13
N SER A 49 -10.37 3.61 1.62
CA SER A 49 -9.14 4.10 2.27
C SER A 49 -8.77 3.26 3.49
N MET A 50 -9.74 2.92 4.34
CA MET A 50 -9.51 2.05 5.50
C MET A 50 -9.15 0.61 5.09
N THR A 51 -9.76 0.09 4.01
CA THR A 51 -9.43 -1.24 3.47
C THR A 51 -7.98 -1.27 3.01
N GLN A 52 -7.53 -0.26 2.25
CA GLN A 52 -6.13 -0.12 1.88
C GLN A 52 -5.23 -0.08 3.12
N PHE A 53 -5.53 0.79 4.08
CA PHE A 53 -4.77 0.93 5.32
C PHE A 53 -4.64 -0.39 6.09
N TYR A 54 -5.74 -1.15 6.26
CA TYR A 54 -5.67 -2.42 6.98
C TYR A 54 -4.87 -3.48 6.23
N PHE A 55 -4.98 -3.56 4.90
CA PHE A 55 -4.11 -4.45 4.13
C PHE A 55 -2.64 -4.12 4.33
N GLU A 56 -2.26 -2.85 4.26
CA GLU A 56 -0.87 -2.43 4.48
C GLU A 56 -0.40 -2.74 5.91
N LYS A 57 -1.25 -2.44 6.90
CA LYS A 57 -0.98 -2.74 8.31
C LYS A 57 -0.69 -4.23 8.53
N TYR A 58 -1.36 -5.10 7.78
CA TYR A 58 -1.23 -6.55 7.91
C TYR A 58 -0.30 -7.22 6.88
N GLY A 59 0.61 -6.44 6.29
CA GLY A 59 1.74 -6.95 5.52
C GLY A 59 1.50 -7.11 4.02
N PHE A 60 0.45 -6.50 3.47
CA PHE A 60 0.22 -6.43 2.03
C PHE A 60 0.74 -5.12 1.44
N ASN A 61 1.13 -5.11 0.18
CA ASN A 61 1.40 -3.92 -0.61
C ASN A 61 0.08 -3.49 -1.26
N ALA A 62 -0.71 -2.67 -0.58
CA ALA A 62 -2.04 -2.30 -1.04
C ALA A 62 -2.05 -0.94 -1.75
N TYR A 63 -2.84 -0.85 -2.83
CA TYR A 63 -3.00 0.35 -3.66
C TYR A 63 -4.47 0.58 -3.93
N LEU A 64 -4.92 1.83 -4.00
CA LEU A 64 -6.19 2.18 -4.63
C LEU A 64 -6.08 1.98 -6.15
N ALA A 65 -7.20 1.77 -6.82
CA ALA A 65 -7.22 1.44 -8.24
C ALA A 65 -6.60 2.52 -9.13
N ASP A 66 -6.74 3.81 -8.76
CA ASP A 66 -6.15 4.97 -9.44
C ASP A 66 -4.62 5.05 -9.31
N SER A 67 -4.07 4.45 -8.24
CA SER A 67 -2.63 4.42 -7.94
C SER A 67 -2.03 3.01 -8.10
N ALA A 68 -2.69 2.15 -8.88
CA ALA A 68 -2.24 0.79 -9.13
C ALA A 68 -0.85 0.78 -9.80
N PRO A 69 0.09 -0.08 -9.34
CA PRO A 69 1.42 -0.16 -9.92
C PRO A 69 1.38 -0.73 -11.34
N ASN A 70 2.25 -0.23 -12.22
CA ASN A 70 2.46 -0.85 -13.54
C ASN A 70 3.22 -2.18 -13.39
N ALA A 71 2.51 -3.22 -12.99
CA ALA A 71 3.06 -4.55 -12.68
C ALA A 71 2.23 -5.65 -13.36
N ASN A 72 2.76 -6.88 -13.39
CA ASN A 72 2.01 -8.00 -13.93
C ASN A 72 0.71 -8.20 -13.15
N ARG A 73 -0.43 -8.06 -13.84
CA ARG A 73 -1.77 -8.12 -13.27
C ARG A 73 -2.02 -9.38 -12.42
N CYS A 74 -1.47 -10.53 -12.84
CA CYS A 74 -1.70 -11.78 -12.14
C CYS A 74 -0.76 -12.01 -10.94
N ASN A 75 0.17 -11.06 -10.68
CA ASN A 75 0.90 -11.00 -9.42
C ASN A 75 0.13 -10.20 -8.35
N GLY A 76 -1.02 -9.61 -8.70
CA GLY A 76 -1.88 -8.86 -7.80
C GLY A 76 -3.11 -9.62 -7.35
N LEU A 77 -3.57 -9.29 -6.16
CA LEU A 77 -4.90 -9.62 -5.65
C LEU A 77 -5.82 -8.41 -5.83
N TYR A 78 -7.10 -8.67 -5.92
CA TYR A 78 -8.15 -7.66 -6.06
C TYR A 78 -9.07 -7.76 -4.86
N ALA A 79 -9.09 -6.72 -4.04
CA ALA A 79 -9.91 -6.67 -2.85
C ALA A 79 -11.36 -6.35 -3.20
N ASP A 80 -12.26 -7.00 -2.50
CA ASP A 80 -13.67 -6.69 -2.48
C ASP A 80 -14.15 -6.66 -1.02
N VAL A 81 -15.13 -5.83 -0.72
CA VAL A 81 -15.83 -5.81 0.56
C VAL A 81 -17.30 -5.99 0.28
N GLU A 82 -17.86 -7.07 0.76
CA GLU A 82 -19.27 -7.41 0.58
C GLU A 82 -20.08 -6.99 1.80
N GLU A 83 -21.22 -6.31 1.59
CA GLU A 83 -22.22 -6.09 2.61
C GLU A 83 -23.16 -7.30 2.69
N LEU A 84 -23.19 -7.95 3.84
CA LEU A 84 -24.03 -9.11 4.06
C LEU A 84 -25.39 -8.73 4.67
N LYS A 85 -26.44 -9.43 4.28
CA LYS A 85 -27.78 -9.24 4.85
C LYS A 85 -27.75 -9.39 6.36
N SER A 86 -28.29 -8.40 7.08
CA SER A 86 -28.39 -8.39 8.54
C SER A 86 -29.72 -7.80 8.96
N LEU A 87 -30.35 -8.40 9.97
CA LEU A 87 -31.57 -7.84 10.56
C LEU A 87 -31.27 -6.66 11.51
N PHE A 88 -30.06 -6.65 12.08
CA PHE A 88 -29.64 -5.62 13.04
C PHE A 88 -28.17 -5.26 12.82
N GLY A 89 -27.93 -3.99 12.50
CA GLY A 89 -26.58 -3.45 12.30
C GLY A 89 -25.96 -3.83 10.96
N THR A 90 -24.71 -3.46 10.80
CA THR A 90 -23.91 -3.67 9.56
C THR A 90 -23.10 -4.94 9.67
N LYS A 91 -23.01 -5.70 8.57
CA LYS A 91 -22.11 -6.84 8.41
C LYS A 91 -21.30 -6.67 7.14
N LEU A 92 -19.99 -6.68 7.26
CA LEU A 92 -19.05 -6.64 6.14
C LEU A 92 -18.17 -7.88 6.14
N GLN A 93 -17.74 -8.27 4.94
CA GLN A 93 -16.81 -9.38 4.74
C GLN A 93 -15.81 -9.01 3.64
N VAL A 94 -14.53 -9.18 3.94
CA VAL A 94 -13.45 -8.93 2.98
C VAL A 94 -13.22 -10.18 2.14
N VAL A 95 -13.12 -9.99 0.82
CA VAL A 95 -12.85 -11.04 -0.16
C VAL A 95 -11.64 -10.63 -0.99
N LEU A 96 -10.74 -11.57 -1.25
CA LEU A 96 -9.62 -11.38 -2.16
C LEU A 96 -9.80 -12.28 -3.38
N LYS A 97 -9.67 -11.70 -4.57
CA LYS A 97 -9.82 -12.37 -5.87
C LYS A 97 -8.50 -12.29 -6.65
N ASP A 98 -8.25 -13.24 -7.54
CA ASP A 98 -7.12 -13.20 -8.48
C ASP A 98 -7.44 -12.38 -9.74
N CYS A 99 -6.49 -12.32 -10.67
CA CYS A 99 -6.65 -11.61 -11.95
C CYS A 99 -7.74 -12.19 -12.87
N ASN A 100 -8.26 -13.38 -12.60
CA ASN A 100 -9.36 -14.03 -13.31
C ASN A 100 -10.68 -13.90 -12.55
N ASN A 101 -10.74 -13.04 -11.52
CA ASN A 101 -11.90 -12.86 -10.66
C ASN A 101 -12.29 -14.11 -9.85
N LYS A 102 -11.37 -15.07 -9.70
CA LYS A 102 -11.58 -16.23 -8.83
C LYS A 102 -11.31 -15.85 -7.40
N GLU A 103 -12.21 -16.20 -6.50
CA GLU A 103 -12.02 -16.02 -5.06
C GLU A 103 -10.83 -16.86 -4.57
N ILE A 104 -9.87 -16.20 -3.94
CA ILE A 104 -8.68 -16.80 -3.35
C ILE A 104 -8.79 -16.88 -1.84
N TYR A 105 -9.43 -15.87 -1.23
CA TYR A 105 -9.62 -15.82 0.21
C TYR A 105 -10.90 -15.08 0.55
N ARG A 106 -11.59 -15.59 1.58
CA ARG A 106 -12.76 -14.97 2.18
C ARG A 106 -12.54 -14.84 3.68
N GLY A 107 -12.52 -13.61 4.18
CA GLY A 107 -12.33 -13.31 5.58
C GLY A 107 -13.55 -13.66 6.44
N GLN A 108 -13.42 -13.46 7.74
CA GLN A 108 -14.55 -13.58 8.67
C GLN A 108 -15.51 -12.39 8.52
N GLU A 109 -16.78 -12.62 8.88
CA GLU A 109 -17.77 -11.55 8.97
C GLU A 109 -17.42 -10.59 10.12
N GLY A 110 -17.25 -9.32 9.81
CA GLY A 110 -17.22 -8.25 10.80
C GLY A 110 -18.64 -7.71 11.05
N LYS A 111 -19.02 -7.60 12.31
CA LYS A 111 -20.40 -7.18 12.71
C LYS A 111 -20.34 -5.97 13.60
N SER A 112 -21.19 -4.98 13.30
CA SER A 112 -21.37 -3.79 14.11
C SER A 112 -22.84 -3.56 14.49
N LYS A 113 -23.05 -2.99 15.67
CA LYS A 113 -24.36 -2.62 16.20
C LYS A 113 -24.50 -1.11 16.41
N TYR A 114 -23.52 -0.32 15.97
CA TYR A 114 -23.62 1.13 16.03
C TYR A 114 -24.82 1.62 15.21
N LYS A 115 -25.45 2.69 15.65
CA LYS A 115 -26.60 3.29 14.97
C LYS A 115 -26.19 4.27 13.89
N GLU A 116 -25.05 4.95 14.09
CA GLU A 116 -24.48 5.86 13.11
C GLU A 116 -23.84 5.04 11.99
N TYR A 117 -24.21 5.32 10.76
CA TYR A 117 -23.80 4.53 9.59
C TYR A 117 -22.27 4.51 9.41
N ASP A 118 -21.61 5.67 9.47
CA ASP A 118 -20.15 5.79 9.35
C ASP A 118 -19.42 4.91 10.36
N LYS A 119 -19.75 5.03 11.64
CA LYS A 119 -19.19 4.21 12.72
C LYS A 119 -19.51 2.73 12.57
N SER A 120 -20.74 2.43 12.08
CA SER A 120 -21.16 1.05 11.92
C SER A 120 -20.40 0.33 10.82
N TYR A 121 -20.20 0.98 9.67
CA TYR A 121 -19.44 0.42 8.57
C TYR A 121 -17.95 0.29 8.92
N GLN A 122 -17.34 1.33 9.50
CA GLN A 122 -15.93 1.32 9.93
C GLN A 122 -15.64 0.24 10.99
N ASP A 123 -16.51 0.08 11.99
CA ASP A 123 -16.36 -0.96 13.02
C ASP A 123 -16.55 -2.37 12.44
N ALA A 124 -17.52 -2.57 11.55
CA ALA A 124 -17.72 -3.84 10.85
C ALA A 124 -16.52 -4.19 9.99
N LEU A 125 -15.98 -3.23 9.22
CA LEU A 125 -14.77 -3.42 8.41
C LEU A 125 -13.58 -3.82 9.29
N ARG A 126 -13.28 -3.05 10.33
CA ARG A 126 -12.17 -3.36 11.25
C ARG A 126 -12.25 -4.79 11.77
N LYS A 127 -13.44 -5.23 12.17
CA LYS A 127 -13.65 -6.60 12.70
C LYS A 127 -13.49 -7.67 11.62
N SER A 128 -13.84 -7.39 10.36
CA SER A 128 -13.64 -8.35 9.26
C SER A 128 -12.14 -8.58 8.98
N PHE A 129 -11.29 -7.61 9.26
CA PHE A 129 -9.84 -7.72 9.09
C PHE A 129 -9.14 -8.56 10.17
N ASN A 130 -9.78 -8.89 11.29
CA ASN A 130 -9.17 -9.74 12.33
C ASN A 130 -8.72 -11.10 11.79
N SER A 131 -9.44 -11.67 10.81
CA SER A 131 -9.05 -12.93 10.17
C SER A 131 -7.84 -12.78 9.24
N ILE A 132 -7.66 -11.60 8.64
CA ILE A 132 -6.53 -11.28 7.76
C ILE A 132 -5.27 -11.05 8.62
N GLU A 133 -5.39 -10.33 9.73
CA GLU A 133 -4.31 -10.14 10.70
C GLU A 133 -3.71 -11.47 11.15
N ALA A 134 -4.57 -12.47 11.44
CA ALA A 134 -4.15 -13.80 11.88
C ALA A 134 -3.36 -14.60 10.85
N LEU A 135 -3.38 -14.21 9.57
CA LEU A 135 -2.64 -14.89 8.50
C LEU A 135 -1.16 -14.52 8.46
N HIS A 136 -0.76 -13.44 9.14
CA HIS A 136 0.63 -12.95 9.16
C HIS A 136 1.27 -12.86 7.77
N VAL A 137 0.51 -12.32 6.80
CA VAL A 137 0.96 -12.21 5.41
C VAL A 137 2.17 -11.29 5.32
N LYS A 138 3.10 -11.65 4.44
CA LYS A 138 4.23 -10.81 4.05
C LYS A 138 4.41 -10.96 2.54
N GLN A 139 3.87 -10.03 1.78
CA GLN A 139 3.98 -10.05 0.34
C GLN A 139 5.41 -9.73 -0.13
N LYS A 140 5.74 -10.22 -1.33
CA LYS A 140 7.00 -9.90 -2.03
C LYS A 140 6.96 -8.47 -2.55
N ASP A 141 8.14 -7.93 -2.88
CA ASP A 141 8.24 -6.62 -3.52
C ASP A 141 7.54 -6.61 -4.88
N VAL A 142 6.97 -5.46 -5.23
CA VAL A 142 6.27 -5.26 -6.50
C VAL A 142 7.31 -5.08 -7.61
N VAL A 143 7.29 -5.94 -8.62
CA VAL A 143 8.12 -5.81 -9.82
C VAL A 143 7.39 -4.91 -10.82
N ILE A 144 7.89 -3.70 -11.00
CA ILE A 144 7.35 -2.73 -11.95
C ILE A 144 7.77 -3.10 -13.37
N LEU A 145 6.82 -3.10 -14.30
CA LEU A 145 7.08 -3.27 -15.72
C LEU A 145 7.54 -1.94 -16.31
N ASN A 146 8.86 -1.75 -16.41
CA ASN A 146 9.39 -0.62 -17.15
C ASN A 146 9.08 -0.83 -18.64
N ASN A 147 8.38 0.09 -19.27
CA ASN A 147 8.30 0.18 -20.73
C ASN A 147 9.67 0.66 -21.25
N GLU A 148 10.67 -0.21 -21.24
CA GLU A 148 11.84 -0.02 -22.05
C GLU A 148 11.40 -0.13 -23.51
N ILE A 149 11.23 1.02 -24.16
CA ILE A 149 11.31 1.10 -25.62
C ILE A 149 12.64 0.47 -25.99
N ALA A 150 12.55 -0.65 -26.71
CA ALA A 150 13.68 -1.43 -27.17
C ALA A 150 14.75 -0.54 -27.79
N ASN A 151 15.79 -0.22 -27.06
CA ASN A 151 17.05 0.20 -27.65
C ASN A 151 17.88 -1.06 -27.91
N VAL A 152 17.93 -1.40 -29.17
CA VAL A 152 18.76 -2.39 -29.81
C VAL A 152 20.17 -2.33 -29.22
N LYS A 153 20.63 -3.45 -28.68
CA LYS A 153 22.05 -3.68 -28.41
C LYS A 153 22.87 -3.46 -29.68
N VAL A 154 23.74 -2.49 -29.64
CA VAL A 154 24.96 -2.51 -30.44
C VAL A 154 26.08 -2.79 -29.46
N SER A 155 26.57 -4.01 -29.50
CA SER A 155 27.89 -4.39 -28.98
C SER A 155 28.96 -3.80 -29.91
N GLU A 156 29.90 -3.09 -29.34
CA GLU A 156 31.28 -3.19 -29.85
C GLU A 156 32.27 -2.67 -28.80
N ASP A 157 33.26 -3.55 -28.56
CA ASP A 157 34.46 -3.29 -27.80
C ASP A 157 35.32 -2.19 -28.46
N ALA A 158 35.90 -1.31 -27.67
CA ALA A 158 37.28 -0.87 -27.89
C ALA A 158 37.83 -0.11 -26.67
N LYS A 159 38.90 -0.65 -26.12
CA LYS A 159 39.88 0.07 -25.28
C LYS A 159 40.45 1.26 -26.03
N ILE A 160 40.83 2.32 -25.34
CA ILE A 160 42.22 2.87 -25.35
C ILE A 160 42.31 4.08 -24.41
N ASN A 161 43.34 3.99 -23.62
CA ASN A 161 44.09 4.85 -22.71
C ASN A 161 44.16 6.37 -22.93
N SER A 162 44.17 7.04 -21.78
CA SER A 162 45.24 7.97 -21.31
C SER A 162 45.16 9.46 -21.60
N ALA A 163 45.29 10.14 -20.50
CA ALA A 163 46.05 11.34 -20.19
C ALA A 163 45.32 12.68 -20.07
N MET A 164 45.35 13.10 -18.82
CA MET A 164 45.67 14.46 -18.29
C MET A 164 45.28 15.70 -19.09
N ASP A 165 44.45 16.57 -18.53
CA ASP A 165 44.96 17.80 -17.95
C ASP A 165 43.97 18.53 -17.04
N GLU A 166 44.52 19.18 -16.07
CA GLU A 166 43.97 19.93 -14.95
C GLU A 166 43.48 21.30 -15.43
N LEU A 167 42.33 21.79 -15.00
CA LEU A 167 42.17 23.12 -14.40
C LEU A 167 40.71 23.52 -14.13
N THR A 168 40.55 23.99 -12.90
CA THR A 168 39.52 24.92 -12.36
C THR A 168 38.12 24.43 -12.10
N LYS A 169 37.83 24.34 -10.77
CA LYS A 169 36.57 24.23 -10.09
C LYS A 169 35.61 25.38 -10.40
N PRO A 170 34.29 25.09 -10.39
CA PRO A 170 33.55 25.38 -9.18
C PRO A 170 32.90 24.14 -8.56
N LYS A 171 32.97 24.12 -7.26
CA LYS A 171 32.53 23.10 -6.34
C LYS A 171 31.00 22.91 -6.42
N VAL A 172 30.56 22.03 -7.29
CA VAL A 172 29.19 21.49 -7.21
C VAL A 172 29.27 20.31 -6.26
N SER A 173 28.69 20.45 -5.11
CA SER A 173 28.52 19.35 -4.15
C SER A 173 27.84 18.18 -4.85
N ARG A 174 28.59 17.11 -5.01
CA ARG A 174 28.05 15.82 -5.39
C ARG A 174 27.13 15.38 -4.26
N VAL A 175 25.82 15.49 -4.46
CA VAL A 175 24.84 14.82 -3.63
C VAL A 175 25.02 13.33 -3.87
N SER A 176 25.64 12.68 -2.90
CA SER A 176 25.82 11.24 -2.82
C SER A 176 24.46 10.56 -2.80
N GLY A 177 24.31 9.47 -3.54
CA GLY A 177 23.06 8.74 -3.66
C GLY A 177 22.55 8.22 -2.31
N ASN A 178 21.23 8.09 -2.24
CA ASN A 178 20.41 7.48 -1.21
C ASN A 178 20.34 8.19 0.15
N LEU A 179 19.83 9.42 0.14
CA LEU A 179 19.32 10.08 1.37
C LEU A 179 17.83 9.77 1.62
N LEU A 180 17.17 9.02 0.74
CA LEU A 180 15.76 8.69 0.85
C LEU A 180 15.54 7.58 1.88
N PRO A 181 14.55 7.70 2.81
CA PRO A 181 14.22 6.63 3.74
C PRO A 181 13.79 5.36 3.02
N ASP A 182 14.41 4.22 3.36
CA ASP A 182 14.07 2.92 2.78
C ASP A 182 12.94 2.21 3.52
N ALA A 183 12.72 2.57 4.78
CA ALA A 183 11.66 1.99 5.59
C ALA A 183 10.28 2.28 4.99
N LYS A 184 9.36 1.31 5.11
CA LYS A 184 7.96 1.48 4.69
C LYS A 184 7.27 2.61 5.44
N PHE A 185 7.64 2.78 6.71
CA PHE A 185 7.20 3.85 7.59
C PHE A 185 8.39 4.42 8.33
N SER A 186 8.46 5.73 8.46
CA SER A 186 9.46 6.44 9.24
C SER A 186 8.79 7.53 10.08
N ASN A 187 9.23 7.66 11.33
CA ASN A 187 8.66 8.62 12.27
C ASN A 187 9.40 9.95 12.20
N TYR A 188 8.64 11.02 12.28
CA TYR A 188 9.17 12.37 12.21
C TYR A 188 8.52 13.25 13.29
N SER A 189 9.22 14.30 13.71
CA SER A 189 8.68 15.34 14.58
C SER A 189 8.91 16.74 14.02
N ASN A 190 7.94 17.61 14.24
CA ASN A 190 8.06 19.04 13.96
C ASN A 190 7.19 19.83 14.94
N SER A 191 7.76 20.86 15.60
CA SER A 191 7.02 21.76 16.50
C SER A 191 6.19 21.05 17.57
N GLY A 192 6.72 19.95 18.13
CA GLY A 192 6.06 19.19 19.20
C GLY A 192 4.92 18.27 18.73
N LYS A 193 4.78 18.07 17.42
CA LYS A 193 3.84 17.13 16.82
C LYS A 193 4.58 15.99 16.18
N THR A 194 3.96 14.81 16.18
CA THR A 194 4.45 13.58 15.55
C THR A 194 3.87 13.44 14.14
N TYR A 195 4.71 12.98 13.24
CA TYR A 195 4.35 12.73 11.84
C TYR A 195 4.82 11.35 11.42
N LEU A 196 4.04 10.72 10.56
CA LEU A 196 4.36 9.46 9.92
C LEU A 196 4.61 9.69 8.44
N LEU A 197 5.79 9.31 7.96
CA LEU A 197 6.13 9.28 6.55
C LEU A 197 5.96 7.85 6.05
N ARG A 198 5.04 7.64 5.11
CA ARG A 198 4.75 6.34 4.51
C ARG A 198 5.31 6.28 3.11
N LYS A 199 6.14 5.28 2.81
CA LYS A 199 6.69 5.03 1.47
C LYS A 199 5.58 4.59 0.51
N THR A 200 5.55 5.15 -0.69
CA THR A 200 4.61 4.84 -1.78
C THR A 200 5.37 4.52 -3.06
N ALA A 201 4.69 4.11 -4.12
CA ALA A 201 5.34 3.84 -5.42
C ALA A 201 5.99 5.08 -6.04
N GLU A 202 5.44 6.27 -5.77
CA GLU A 202 5.90 7.55 -6.36
C GLU A 202 6.78 8.37 -5.42
N GLY A 203 6.99 7.91 -4.18
CA GLY A 203 7.73 8.62 -3.15
C GLY A 203 7.17 8.35 -1.76
N TYR A 204 6.54 9.35 -1.11
CA TYR A 204 6.03 9.18 0.26
C TYR A 204 4.73 9.97 0.47
N SER A 205 3.91 9.52 1.44
CA SER A 205 2.80 10.30 2.00
C SER A 205 3.14 10.73 3.42
N LEU A 206 2.94 12.00 3.73
CA LEU A 206 3.20 12.59 5.04
C LEU A 206 1.89 12.76 5.80
N TYR A 207 1.79 12.15 6.98
CA TYR A 207 0.64 12.25 7.88
C TYR A 207 1.04 12.92 9.19
N GLU A 208 0.15 13.70 9.79
CA GLU A 208 0.24 14.20 11.17
C GLU A 208 -0.55 13.28 12.06
N GLU A 209 0.03 12.82 13.18
CA GLU A 209 -0.73 12.13 14.21
C GLU A 209 -1.69 13.12 14.89
N SER A 210 -2.98 12.80 14.87
CA SER A 210 -4.02 13.68 15.39
C SER A 210 -5.13 12.88 16.05
N ALA A 211 -5.40 13.16 17.31
CA ALA A 211 -6.51 12.55 18.04
C ALA A 211 -7.89 12.92 17.47
N SER A 212 -7.96 13.95 16.61
CA SER A 212 -9.20 14.38 15.96
C SER A 212 -9.49 13.60 14.67
N ALA A 213 -8.51 12.90 14.09
CA ALA A 213 -8.72 12.05 12.94
C ALA A 213 -9.26 10.68 13.36
N ALA A 214 -10.19 10.13 12.57
CA ALA A 214 -10.87 8.87 12.91
C ALA A 214 -9.90 7.67 13.01
N ASP A 215 -8.80 7.71 12.26
CA ASP A 215 -7.72 6.73 12.22
C ASP A 215 -6.45 7.20 12.95
N GLY A 216 -6.51 8.36 13.62
CA GLY A 216 -5.36 8.96 14.29
C GLY A 216 -4.37 9.66 13.37
N LEU A 217 -4.58 9.66 12.04
CA LEU A 217 -3.66 10.18 11.04
C LEU A 217 -4.34 11.19 10.11
N LEU A 218 -3.78 12.39 10.01
CA LEU A 218 -4.25 13.43 9.11
C LEU A 218 -3.25 13.60 7.96
N LEU A 219 -3.64 13.30 6.73
CA LEU A 219 -2.79 13.51 5.55
C LEU A 219 -2.43 15.00 5.42
N LYS A 220 -1.14 15.30 5.35
CA LYS A 220 -0.60 16.66 5.13
C LYS A 220 -0.22 16.91 3.69
N GLY A 221 0.20 15.85 2.98
CA GLY A 221 0.60 15.94 1.59
C GLY A 221 1.39 14.72 1.13
N LYS A 222 1.85 14.78 -0.12
CA LYS A 222 2.64 13.74 -0.77
C LYS A 222 4.04 14.27 -1.10
N ILE A 223 5.05 13.43 -0.97
CA ILE A 223 6.41 13.69 -1.42
C ILE A 223 6.62 12.84 -2.67
N ILE A 224 6.81 13.50 -3.80
CA ILE A 224 6.99 12.88 -5.11
C ILE A 224 8.50 12.85 -5.40
N VAL A 225 9.01 11.67 -5.73
CA VAL A 225 10.41 11.46 -6.08
C VAL A 225 10.50 11.10 -7.55
N MET A 226 11.11 11.99 -8.35
CA MET A 226 11.34 11.80 -9.79
C MET A 226 12.84 11.92 -10.07
N ASP A 227 13.49 10.83 -10.46
CA ASP A 227 14.92 10.75 -10.70
C ASP A 227 15.76 11.23 -9.51
N LYS A 228 16.15 12.51 -9.51
CA LYS A 228 16.92 13.15 -8.43
C LYS A 228 16.21 14.35 -7.82
N VAL A 229 14.97 14.59 -8.21
CA VAL A 229 14.16 15.72 -7.76
C VAL A 229 13.12 15.23 -6.78
N VAL A 230 13.05 15.88 -5.62
CA VAL A 230 12.05 15.61 -4.59
C VAL A 230 11.14 16.82 -4.48
N LYS A 231 9.83 16.63 -4.63
CA LYS A 231 8.80 17.67 -4.50
C LYS A 231 7.80 17.29 -3.43
N TYR A 232 7.32 18.26 -2.71
CA TYR A 232 6.19 18.13 -1.80
C TYR A 232 4.94 18.71 -2.47
N MET A 233 3.82 18.01 -2.37
CA MET A 233 2.50 18.49 -2.80
C MET A 233 1.56 18.43 -1.61
N ASP A 234 0.99 19.57 -1.22
CA ASP A 234 0.01 19.61 -0.13
C ASP A 234 -1.36 19.05 -0.57
N THR A 235 -2.29 18.93 0.37
CA THR A 235 -3.66 18.44 0.11
C THR A 235 -4.51 19.35 -0.78
N SER A 236 -4.06 20.58 -1.01
CA SER A 236 -4.69 21.57 -1.91
C SER A 236 -4.09 21.54 -3.32
N GLY A 237 -3.04 20.72 -3.55
CA GLY A 237 -2.34 20.61 -4.83
C GLY A 237 -1.21 21.61 -5.03
N ASN A 238 -0.85 22.42 -4.01
CA ASN A 238 0.30 23.31 -4.12
C ASN A 238 1.60 22.53 -4.05
N VAL A 239 2.55 22.84 -4.95
CA VAL A 239 3.82 22.13 -5.04
C VAL A 239 4.96 23.00 -4.48
N ALA A 240 5.82 22.38 -3.68
CA ALA A 240 6.99 23.00 -3.07
C ALA A 240 8.24 22.13 -3.26
N ASP A 241 9.42 22.71 -3.10
CA ASP A 241 10.67 21.96 -3.10
C ASP A 241 10.82 21.16 -1.81
N ALA A 242 11.24 19.92 -1.93
CA ALA A 242 11.55 19.08 -0.79
C ALA A 242 12.91 18.40 -0.95
N SER A 243 13.52 18.00 0.17
CA SER A 243 14.78 17.25 0.18
C SER A 243 14.92 16.49 1.49
N PHE A 244 15.73 15.45 1.50
CA PHE A 244 16.19 14.79 2.71
C PHE A 244 17.64 15.19 2.97
N ASP A 245 17.98 15.49 4.21
CA ASP A 245 19.36 15.78 4.61
C ASP A 245 20.11 14.48 4.98
N PRO A 246 21.44 14.55 5.21
CA PRO A 246 22.23 13.37 5.59
C PRO A 246 21.82 12.70 6.92
N SER A 247 21.06 13.40 7.75
CA SER A 247 20.52 12.87 9.01
C SER A 247 19.12 12.27 8.84
N GLY A 248 18.62 12.17 7.60
CA GLY A 248 17.28 11.64 7.29
C GLY A 248 16.15 12.64 7.52
N ASN A 249 16.42 13.89 7.91
CA ASN A 249 15.36 14.87 8.11
C ASN A 249 14.74 15.30 6.78
N LEU A 250 13.41 15.42 6.76
CA LEU A 250 12.67 15.94 5.61
C LEU A 250 12.58 17.47 5.70
N ILE A 251 13.06 18.14 4.66
CA ILE A 251 13.07 19.60 4.52
C ILE A 251 12.12 19.99 3.40
N ILE A 252 11.12 20.84 3.70
CA ILE A 252 10.16 21.38 2.72
C ILE A 252 10.28 22.90 2.67
N LYS A 253 10.38 23.46 1.46
CA LYS A 253 10.50 24.91 1.24
C LYS A 253 9.20 25.46 0.65
N VAL A 254 8.39 26.12 1.47
CA VAL A 254 7.10 26.72 1.07
C VAL A 254 7.16 28.22 1.15
N ALA A 255 6.95 28.92 0.03
CA ALA A 255 6.80 30.39 -0.03
C ALA A 255 7.90 31.21 0.70
N GLY A 256 9.14 30.69 0.72
CA GLY A 256 10.28 31.35 1.39
C GLY A 256 10.56 30.83 2.80
N ASP A 257 9.65 30.10 3.41
CA ASP A 257 9.86 29.44 4.70
C ASP A 257 10.39 28.00 4.51
N THR A 258 11.18 27.57 5.47
CA THR A 258 11.72 26.21 5.50
C THR A 258 11.13 25.44 6.68
N ILE A 259 10.40 24.38 6.39
CA ILE A 259 9.85 23.47 7.39
C ILE A 259 10.75 22.25 7.46
N VAL A 260 11.21 21.90 8.67
CA VAL A 260 12.08 20.74 8.91
C VAL A 260 11.37 19.72 9.77
N TYR A 261 11.13 18.55 9.24
CA TYR A 261 10.64 17.40 9.98
C TYR A 261 11.86 16.55 10.38
N LYS A 262 12.11 16.43 11.66
CA LYS A 262 13.24 15.68 12.22
C LYS A 262 12.93 14.19 12.23
N SER A 263 13.80 13.36 11.67
CA SER A 263 13.72 11.91 11.77
C SER A 263 13.88 11.45 13.22
N GLU A 264 13.06 10.50 13.65
CA GLU A 264 13.11 9.86 14.98
C GLU A 264 13.58 8.39 14.88
N ASP A 265 14.00 7.96 13.69
CA ASP A 265 14.52 6.62 13.40
C ASP A 265 16.04 6.54 13.61
#